data_9af09e4f59deb26b64ad269bbd84e1f4
#
_entry.id   9af09e4f59deb26b64ad269bbd84e1f4
#
_cell.length_a   1.000
_cell.length_b   1.000
_cell.length_c   1.000
_cell.angle_alpha   90.00
_cell.angle_beta   90.00
_cell.angle_gamma   90.00
#
_symmetry.space_group_name_H-M   'P 1'
#
loop_
_entity.id
_entity.type
_entity.pdbx_description
1 polymer ?
#
loop_
_entity_poly.entity_id
_entity_poly.type
_entity_poly.pdbx_seq_one_letter_code
_entity_poly.pdbx_strand_id
1 'polypeptide(L)'
;MNKDETSKLKLLFAGSPAIALPSLEKIAEIAKTGRWILTGIITNPDKRKGRGGSVEPCEAGSRAALLAEEFTALGLKAPAILKFDTLKAEARAAVSELKPDLLVSFAYGRIFGPKFMSLFPLGGINVHPSLLPKYRGASPIQEAILRRDSVTGVSIQRIAAEMDTGDILSQAVIPLNGRETAASLSDIAAIKGAQLLIDVLAQFEKQPLPQGIPQQGEASYCTVLEKKSGLIDWNRSAPEIDAQIRACNPWPLAQTSHNGQTINIFEASLFSGNAPENGSPAVDANGSGNPYGGVLGIDKKSGILVQTGGGILAISLLQYQNRKILPWQAFLNGARDFIGSRLV
;
A
#
# COMPACT_ATOMS: atom_id res chain seq x y z
N MET A 1 -36.71 22.85 6.93
CA MET A 1 -35.28 22.76 6.58
C MET A 1 -34.53 23.75 7.46
N ASN A 2 -33.75 23.24 8.43
CA ASN A 2 -32.96 24.11 9.31
C ASN A 2 -31.91 24.87 8.47
N LYS A 3 -31.87 26.21 8.61
CA LYS A 3 -30.88 27.09 7.96
C LYS A 3 -29.41 26.67 8.21
N ASP A 4 -29.17 25.75 9.12
CA ASP A 4 -27.85 25.31 9.59
C ASP A 4 -27.22 24.19 8.74
N GLU A 5 -28.01 23.43 7.96
CA GLU A 5 -27.49 22.33 7.11
C GLU A 5 -26.96 22.81 5.75
N THR A 6 -27.31 24.01 5.30
CA THR A 6 -26.90 24.54 3.99
C THR A 6 -25.46 25.05 3.96
N SER A 7 -24.84 25.25 5.13
CA SER A 7 -23.47 25.76 5.26
C SER A 7 -22.40 24.70 5.54
N LYS A 8 -22.80 23.43 5.82
CA LYS A 8 -21.85 22.37 6.19
C LYS A 8 -21.27 21.69 4.97
N LEU A 9 -19.97 21.44 5.01
CA LEU A 9 -19.25 20.74 3.93
C LEU A 9 -19.73 19.28 3.81
N LYS A 10 -20.23 18.92 2.63
CA LYS A 10 -20.76 17.60 2.30
C LYS A 10 -19.71 16.78 1.57
N LEU A 11 -19.24 15.72 2.20
CA LEU A 11 -18.16 14.87 1.72
C LEU A 11 -18.69 13.55 1.18
N LEU A 12 -18.13 13.11 0.06
CA LEU A 12 -18.20 11.73 -0.41
C LEU A 12 -16.81 11.13 -0.31
N PHE A 13 -16.68 10.00 0.40
CA PHE A 13 -15.39 9.30 0.52
C PHE A 13 -15.32 8.13 -0.47
N ALA A 14 -14.18 7.95 -1.14
CA ALA A 14 -13.90 6.84 -2.04
C ALA A 14 -12.59 6.14 -1.64
N GLY A 15 -12.68 4.89 -1.20
CA GLY A 15 -11.52 4.10 -0.78
C GLY A 15 -11.88 2.65 -0.56
N SER A 16 -10.91 1.73 -0.62
CA SER A 16 -11.19 0.29 -0.50
C SER A 16 -10.27 -0.44 0.47
N PRO A 17 -8.91 -0.39 0.38
CA PRO A 17 -8.02 -1.14 1.25
C PRO A 17 -7.84 -0.48 2.62
N ALA A 18 -7.22 -1.22 3.53
CA ALA A 18 -6.98 -0.82 4.92
C ALA A 18 -6.26 0.53 5.07
N ILE A 19 -5.38 0.90 4.15
CA ILE A 19 -4.67 2.19 4.18
C ILE A 19 -5.63 3.40 4.17
N ALA A 20 -6.84 3.23 3.63
CA ALA A 20 -7.84 4.29 3.57
C ALA A 20 -8.63 4.45 4.88
N LEU A 21 -8.59 3.47 5.79
CA LEU A 21 -9.41 3.45 7.01
C LEU A 21 -9.15 4.63 7.94
N PRO A 22 -7.90 5.01 8.29
CA PRO A 22 -7.68 6.14 9.20
C PRO A 22 -8.26 7.45 8.68
N SER A 23 -8.23 7.68 7.36
CA SER A 23 -8.84 8.87 6.73
C SER A 23 -10.37 8.83 6.82
N LEU A 24 -10.98 7.68 6.52
CA LEU A 24 -12.43 7.49 6.65
C LEU A 24 -12.90 7.68 8.10
N GLU A 25 -12.19 7.09 9.07
CA GLU A 25 -12.50 7.22 10.49
C GLU A 25 -12.50 8.67 10.95
N LYS A 26 -11.43 9.41 10.63
CA LYS A 26 -11.34 10.81 11.05
C LYS A 26 -12.43 11.69 10.43
N ILE A 27 -12.77 11.46 9.16
CA ILE A 27 -13.90 12.16 8.53
C ILE A 27 -15.20 11.81 9.26
N ALA A 28 -15.43 10.53 9.56
CA ALA A 28 -16.64 10.08 10.24
C ALA A 28 -16.74 10.62 11.67
N GLU A 29 -15.62 10.64 12.44
CA GLU A 29 -15.56 11.24 13.77
C GLU A 29 -16.02 12.72 13.75
N ILE A 30 -15.50 13.51 12.81
CA ILE A 30 -15.87 14.92 12.68
C ILE A 30 -17.32 15.07 12.18
N ALA A 31 -17.77 14.21 11.25
CA ALA A 31 -19.15 14.24 10.79
C ALA A 31 -20.17 13.92 11.90
N LYS A 32 -19.82 13.03 12.85
CA LYS A 32 -20.64 12.74 14.05
C LYS A 32 -20.80 13.97 14.97
N THR A 33 -19.86 14.91 14.97
CA THR A 33 -20.02 16.17 15.72
C THR A 33 -20.97 17.15 15.03
N GLY A 34 -21.39 16.86 13.82
CA GLY A 34 -22.24 17.73 13.00
C GLY A 34 -21.50 18.86 12.29
N ARG A 35 -20.15 18.91 12.36
CA ARG A 35 -19.34 19.92 11.65
C ARG A 35 -19.39 19.69 10.14
N TRP A 36 -19.25 18.44 9.68
CA TRP A 36 -19.34 18.02 8.29
C TRP A 36 -20.49 17.04 8.09
N ILE A 37 -20.83 16.76 6.85
CA ILE A 37 -21.78 15.73 6.48
C ILE A 37 -21.06 14.70 5.61
N LEU A 38 -20.89 13.49 6.12
CA LEU A 38 -20.44 12.35 5.32
C LEU A 38 -21.66 11.79 4.58
N THR A 39 -21.85 12.19 3.31
CA THR A 39 -23.03 11.83 2.54
C THR A 39 -23.02 10.38 2.06
N GLY A 40 -21.84 9.86 1.77
CA GLY A 40 -21.68 8.48 1.33
C GLY A 40 -20.23 8.02 1.31
N ILE A 41 -20.07 6.70 1.21
CA ILE A 41 -18.80 5.99 1.13
C ILE A 41 -18.87 5.08 -0.10
N ILE A 42 -17.96 5.30 -1.06
CA ILE A 42 -17.82 4.43 -2.24
C ILE A 42 -16.67 3.48 -2.02
N THR A 43 -16.93 2.18 -2.21
CA THR A 43 -15.92 1.12 -2.15
C THR A 43 -15.96 0.26 -3.41
N ASN A 44 -14.93 -0.56 -3.60
CA ASN A 44 -15.01 -1.62 -4.59
C ASN A 44 -16.09 -2.65 -4.18
N PRO A 45 -16.72 -3.32 -5.17
CA PRO A 45 -17.65 -4.42 -4.90
C PRO A 45 -17.02 -5.55 -4.11
N ASP A 46 -17.85 -6.29 -3.40
CA ASP A 46 -17.45 -7.46 -2.63
C ASP A 46 -16.84 -8.52 -3.54
N LYS A 47 -15.80 -9.19 -3.08
CA LYS A 47 -15.07 -10.18 -3.84
C LYS A 47 -14.91 -11.47 -3.04
N ARG A 48 -14.79 -12.60 -3.75
CA ARG A 48 -14.45 -13.87 -3.11
C ARG A 48 -13.03 -13.82 -2.56
N LYS A 49 -12.85 -14.12 -1.26
CA LYS A 49 -11.54 -14.29 -0.63
C LYS A 49 -11.13 -15.76 -0.65
N GLY A 50 -9.98 -16.05 -1.27
CA GLY A 50 -9.40 -17.39 -1.35
C GLY A 50 -10.11 -18.36 -2.34
N ARG A 51 -9.59 -19.59 -2.44
CA ARG A 51 -10.19 -20.66 -3.27
C ARG A 51 -11.44 -21.21 -2.57
N GLY A 52 -12.63 -20.94 -3.11
CA GLY A 52 -13.90 -21.40 -2.55
C GLY A 52 -14.42 -20.58 -1.35
N GLY A 53 -13.84 -19.41 -1.08
CA GLY A 53 -14.25 -18.53 0.02
C GLY A 53 -15.57 -17.82 -0.20
N SER A 54 -16.14 -17.29 0.90
CA SER A 54 -17.31 -16.41 0.91
C SER A 54 -17.03 -15.10 0.14
N VAL A 55 -18.09 -14.50 -0.39
CA VAL A 55 -18.02 -13.13 -0.91
C VAL A 55 -17.96 -12.18 0.27
N GLU A 56 -16.87 -11.42 0.36
CA GLU A 56 -16.62 -10.51 1.47
C GLU A 56 -16.39 -9.08 0.98
N PRO A 57 -16.82 -8.08 1.76
CA PRO A 57 -16.50 -6.69 1.49
C PRO A 57 -14.99 -6.44 1.66
N CYS A 58 -14.51 -5.39 1.00
CA CYS A 58 -13.17 -4.85 1.30
C CYS A 58 -13.16 -4.21 2.69
N GLU A 59 -11.98 -3.90 3.20
CA GLU A 59 -11.78 -3.36 4.55
C GLU A 59 -12.62 -2.08 4.77
N ALA A 60 -12.61 -1.14 3.82
CA ALA A 60 -13.44 0.06 3.91
C ALA A 60 -14.94 -0.25 3.78
N GLY A 61 -15.32 -1.28 3.03
CA GLY A 61 -16.71 -1.73 2.93
C GLY A 61 -17.24 -2.30 4.24
N SER A 62 -16.45 -3.12 4.92
CA SER A 62 -16.77 -3.64 6.25
C SER A 62 -16.92 -2.50 7.26
N ARG A 63 -15.98 -1.56 7.24
CA ARG A 63 -16.01 -0.42 8.17
C ARG A 63 -17.18 0.54 7.88
N ALA A 64 -17.52 0.75 6.62
CA ALA A 64 -18.65 1.58 6.22
C ALA A 64 -19.99 1.06 6.80
N ALA A 65 -20.18 -0.26 6.83
CA ALA A 65 -21.37 -0.86 7.44
C ALA A 65 -21.47 -0.55 8.95
N LEU A 66 -20.36 -0.71 9.69
CA LEU A 66 -20.31 -0.37 11.11
C LEU A 66 -20.54 1.13 11.34
N LEU A 67 -19.95 1.99 10.51
CA LEU A 67 -20.18 3.44 10.62
C LEU A 67 -21.65 3.80 10.39
N ALA A 68 -22.34 3.18 9.45
CA ALA A 68 -23.75 3.43 9.22
C ALA A 68 -24.62 3.07 10.46
N GLU A 69 -24.29 1.97 11.14
CA GLU A 69 -24.92 1.60 12.41
C GLU A 69 -24.62 2.62 13.53
N GLU A 70 -23.35 3.05 13.66
CA GLU A 70 -22.94 4.06 14.64
C GLU A 70 -23.67 5.39 14.44
N PHE A 71 -23.78 5.87 13.20
CA PHE A 71 -24.53 7.10 12.87
C PHE A 71 -26.01 6.95 13.25
N THR A 72 -26.63 5.82 12.90
CA THR A 72 -28.03 5.52 13.23
C THR A 72 -28.26 5.49 14.75
N ALA A 73 -27.36 4.85 15.50
CA ALA A 73 -27.43 4.79 16.95
C ALA A 73 -27.34 6.18 17.62
N LEU A 74 -26.66 7.13 16.98
CA LEU A 74 -26.59 8.54 17.42
C LEU A 74 -27.77 9.39 16.94
N GLY A 75 -28.75 8.81 16.24
CA GLY A 75 -29.86 9.55 15.63
C GLY A 75 -29.44 10.45 14.44
N LEU A 76 -28.25 10.20 13.87
CA LEU A 76 -27.74 10.90 12.73
C LEU A 76 -28.10 10.18 11.42
N LYS A 77 -28.15 10.93 10.32
CA LYS A 77 -28.31 10.32 8.99
C LYS A 77 -27.07 9.49 8.66
N ALA A 78 -27.25 8.19 8.46
CA ALA A 78 -26.18 7.28 8.05
C ALA A 78 -25.65 7.64 6.65
N PRO A 79 -24.32 7.53 6.42
CA PRO A 79 -23.75 7.68 5.09
C PRO A 79 -24.25 6.56 4.15
N ALA A 80 -24.54 6.87 2.90
CA ALA A 80 -24.88 5.86 1.91
C ALA A 80 -23.66 4.99 1.58
N ILE A 81 -23.83 3.67 1.53
CA ILE A 81 -22.76 2.74 1.14
C ILE A 81 -22.95 2.38 -0.33
N LEU A 82 -22.00 2.75 -1.17
CA LEU A 82 -22.08 2.61 -2.61
C LEU A 82 -20.99 1.66 -3.13
N LYS A 83 -21.38 0.69 -3.95
CA LYS A 83 -20.49 -0.31 -4.53
C LYS A 83 -20.77 -0.44 -6.02
N PHE A 84 -19.84 -0.01 -6.86
CA PHE A 84 -20.02 -0.03 -8.31
C PHE A 84 -18.81 -0.66 -9.01
N ASP A 85 -19.07 -1.48 -10.04
CA ASP A 85 -18.01 -1.96 -10.93
C ASP A 85 -17.45 -0.86 -11.83
N THR A 86 -18.28 0.13 -12.15
CA THR A 86 -17.88 1.26 -12.97
C THR A 86 -18.58 2.54 -12.51
N LEU A 87 -17.90 3.70 -12.64
CA LEU A 87 -18.45 5.02 -12.31
C LEU A 87 -19.25 5.63 -13.49
N LYS A 88 -20.13 4.82 -14.11
CA LYS A 88 -20.97 5.21 -15.24
C LYS A 88 -22.32 5.80 -14.79
N ALA A 89 -23.37 5.65 -15.57
CA ALA A 89 -24.67 6.32 -15.38
C ALA A 89 -25.29 5.99 -14.02
N GLU A 90 -25.33 4.73 -13.63
CA GLU A 90 -25.89 4.29 -12.35
C GLU A 90 -25.18 4.92 -11.16
N ALA A 91 -23.84 4.85 -11.13
CA ALA A 91 -23.05 5.45 -10.05
C ALA A 91 -23.23 6.97 -10.00
N ARG A 92 -23.30 7.64 -11.17
CA ARG A 92 -23.53 9.07 -11.22
C ARG A 92 -24.93 9.45 -10.70
N ALA A 93 -25.96 8.71 -11.05
CA ALA A 93 -27.31 8.95 -10.54
C ALA A 93 -27.36 8.84 -9.02
N ALA A 94 -26.83 7.74 -8.46
CA ALA A 94 -26.79 7.53 -7.01
C ALA A 94 -26.01 8.62 -6.27
N VAL A 95 -24.84 9.03 -6.79
CA VAL A 95 -24.04 10.11 -6.19
C VAL A 95 -24.73 11.47 -6.31
N SER A 96 -25.40 11.75 -7.45
CA SER A 96 -26.12 13.01 -7.66
C SER A 96 -27.24 13.23 -6.63
N GLU A 97 -27.92 12.17 -6.20
CA GLU A 97 -28.96 12.23 -5.15
C GLU A 97 -28.40 12.64 -3.78
N LEU A 98 -27.13 12.30 -3.50
CA LEU A 98 -26.46 12.63 -2.25
C LEU A 98 -26.00 14.10 -2.20
N LYS A 99 -25.91 14.77 -3.35
CA LYS A 99 -25.47 16.17 -3.51
C LYS A 99 -24.20 16.49 -2.70
N PRO A 100 -23.09 15.75 -2.90
CA PRO A 100 -21.84 16.04 -2.22
C PRO A 100 -21.20 17.30 -2.78
N ASP A 101 -20.45 18.03 -1.92
CA ASP A 101 -19.70 19.21 -2.35
C ASP A 101 -18.29 18.82 -2.83
N LEU A 102 -17.65 17.86 -2.15
CA LEU A 102 -16.26 17.48 -2.40
C LEU A 102 -16.10 15.95 -2.37
N LEU A 103 -15.36 15.43 -3.34
CA LEU A 103 -14.89 14.04 -3.34
C LEU A 103 -13.56 13.94 -2.58
N VAL A 104 -13.46 12.99 -1.66
CA VAL A 104 -12.21 12.60 -1.00
C VAL A 104 -11.87 11.18 -1.43
N SER A 105 -10.70 10.97 -2.02
CA SER A 105 -10.23 9.67 -2.46
C SER A 105 -8.97 9.23 -1.73
N PHE A 106 -8.91 7.96 -1.33
CA PHE A 106 -7.68 7.30 -0.92
C PHE A 106 -7.68 5.83 -1.34
N ALA A 107 -6.77 5.46 -2.22
CA ALA A 107 -6.58 4.08 -2.70
C ALA A 107 -7.88 3.41 -3.19
N TYR A 108 -8.72 4.13 -3.93
CA TYR A 108 -9.95 3.58 -4.49
C TYR A 108 -9.68 2.68 -5.71
N GLY A 109 -8.63 3.00 -6.48
CA GLY A 109 -8.17 2.18 -7.59
C GLY A 109 -8.99 2.30 -8.87
N ARG A 110 -9.81 3.33 -9.01
CA ARG A 110 -10.58 3.63 -10.24
C ARG A 110 -10.41 5.08 -10.65
N ILE A 111 -10.48 5.33 -11.96
CA ILE A 111 -10.37 6.67 -12.53
C ILE A 111 -11.71 7.40 -12.41
N PHE A 112 -11.68 8.62 -11.92
CA PHE A 112 -12.81 9.52 -11.86
C PHE A 112 -12.89 10.33 -13.15
N GLY A 113 -13.74 9.90 -14.08
CA GLY A 113 -13.91 10.58 -15.35
C GLY A 113 -14.61 11.95 -15.22
N PRO A 114 -14.52 12.84 -16.23
CA PRO A 114 -15.04 14.22 -16.15
C PRO A 114 -16.52 14.29 -15.77
N LYS A 115 -17.35 13.40 -16.34
CA LYS A 115 -18.80 13.35 -16.02
C LYS A 115 -19.10 12.92 -14.57
N PHE A 116 -18.19 12.21 -13.90
CA PHE A 116 -18.34 11.89 -12.50
C PHE A 116 -17.85 13.06 -11.64
N MET A 117 -16.74 13.68 -12.02
CA MET A 117 -16.18 14.83 -11.29
C MET A 117 -17.08 16.05 -11.33
N SER A 118 -17.90 16.24 -12.38
CA SER A 118 -18.85 17.36 -12.45
C SER A 118 -19.98 17.30 -11.41
N LEU A 119 -20.12 16.21 -10.67
CA LEU A 119 -21.08 16.09 -9.55
C LEU A 119 -20.60 16.81 -8.28
N PHE A 120 -19.36 17.23 -8.23
CA PHE A 120 -18.73 17.81 -7.05
C PHE A 120 -18.37 19.29 -7.30
N PRO A 121 -19.16 20.24 -6.78
CA PRO A 121 -18.91 21.68 -7.01
C PRO A 121 -17.51 22.15 -6.55
N LEU A 122 -16.95 21.52 -5.51
CA LEU A 122 -15.61 21.81 -5.01
C LEU A 122 -14.53 20.89 -5.59
N GLY A 123 -14.91 20.03 -6.56
CA GLY A 123 -14.02 19.07 -7.19
C GLY A 123 -13.70 17.86 -6.30
N GLY A 124 -12.48 17.36 -6.40
CA GLY A 124 -12.02 16.23 -5.60
C GLY A 124 -10.58 16.40 -5.14
N ILE A 125 -10.26 15.72 -4.04
CA ILE A 125 -8.91 15.60 -3.50
C ILE A 125 -8.54 14.13 -3.33
N ASN A 126 -7.26 13.83 -3.50
CA ASN A 126 -6.72 12.48 -3.33
C ASN A 126 -5.58 12.48 -2.33
N VAL A 127 -5.58 11.48 -1.44
CA VAL A 127 -4.47 11.17 -0.56
C VAL A 127 -3.54 10.22 -1.31
N HIS A 128 -2.31 10.68 -1.60
CA HIS A 128 -1.33 9.91 -2.34
C HIS A 128 -0.10 9.64 -1.47
N PRO A 129 0.29 8.38 -1.19
CA PRO A 129 1.34 8.07 -0.24
C PRO A 129 2.74 8.16 -0.87
N SER A 130 3.07 9.33 -1.41
CA SER A 130 4.41 9.76 -1.82
C SER A 130 4.55 11.27 -1.72
N LEU A 131 5.78 11.77 -1.85
CA LEU A 131 6.06 13.19 -2.08
C LEU A 131 5.97 13.48 -3.59
N LEU A 132 4.78 13.78 -4.08
CA LEU A 132 4.58 14.15 -5.49
C LEU A 132 5.50 15.33 -5.88
N PRO A 133 6.06 15.30 -7.11
CA PRO A 133 5.76 14.45 -8.26
C PRO A 133 6.44 13.08 -8.29
N LYS A 134 7.14 12.65 -7.24
CA LYS A 134 7.72 11.31 -7.18
C LYS A 134 6.63 10.24 -7.04
N TYR A 135 6.81 9.14 -7.80
CA TYR A 135 6.00 7.92 -7.69
C TYR A 135 4.50 8.14 -7.93
N ARG A 136 4.13 8.87 -8.99
CA ARG A 136 2.78 8.87 -9.51
C ARG A 136 2.38 7.44 -9.87
N GLY A 137 1.15 7.04 -9.60
CA GLY A 137 0.63 5.71 -9.95
C GLY A 137 0.29 4.83 -8.77
N ALA A 138 0.29 3.51 -8.97
CA ALA A 138 -0.44 2.58 -8.12
C ALA A 138 0.31 2.04 -6.89
N SER A 139 1.65 2.07 -6.88
CA SER A 139 2.45 1.42 -5.83
C SER A 139 3.58 2.30 -5.27
N PRO A 140 3.28 3.56 -4.87
CA PRO A 140 4.31 4.50 -4.40
C PRO A 140 5.04 4.06 -3.14
N ILE A 141 4.36 3.36 -2.22
CA ILE A 141 4.95 2.82 -1.00
C ILE A 141 6.03 1.79 -1.32
N GLN A 142 5.68 0.82 -2.18
CA GLN A 142 6.60 -0.23 -2.58
C GLN A 142 7.78 0.33 -3.38
N GLU A 143 7.53 1.30 -4.25
CA GLU A 143 8.57 1.92 -5.06
C GLU A 143 9.60 2.66 -4.18
N ALA A 144 9.16 3.41 -3.16
CA ALA A 144 10.07 4.08 -2.22
C ALA A 144 11.00 3.07 -1.51
N ILE A 145 10.48 1.89 -1.14
CA ILE A 145 11.28 0.82 -0.51
C ILE A 145 12.23 0.20 -1.54
N LEU A 146 11.76 -0.13 -2.75
CA LEU A 146 12.58 -0.71 -3.82
C LEU A 146 13.74 0.21 -4.22
N ARG A 147 13.50 1.52 -4.27
CA ARG A 147 14.53 2.54 -4.53
C ARG A 147 15.43 2.78 -3.33
N ARG A 148 15.09 2.23 -2.16
CA ARG A 148 15.86 2.40 -0.92
C ARG A 148 15.98 3.88 -0.55
N ASP A 149 14.91 4.63 -0.76
CA ASP A 149 14.85 6.04 -0.40
C ASP A 149 15.08 6.22 1.10
N SER A 150 15.75 7.29 1.48
CA SER A 150 15.89 7.70 2.89
C SER A 150 14.69 8.51 3.39
N VAL A 151 13.80 8.90 2.47
CA VAL A 151 12.64 9.73 2.77
C VAL A 151 11.54 9.48 1.75
N THR A 152 10.30 9.42 2.23
CA THR A 152 9.08 9.47 1.42
C THR A 152 8.07 10.40 2.07
N GLY A 153 6.78 10.28 1.78
CA GLY A 153 5.77 11.11 2.43
C GLY A 153 4.36 10.81 1.96
N VAL A 154 3.47 11.75 2.26
CA VAL A 154 2.09 11.75 1.80
C VAL A 154 1.77 13.12 1.22
N SER A 155 1.07 13.14 0.08
CA SER A 155 0.57 14.34 -0.56
C SER A 155 -0.96 14.34 -0.56
N ILE A 156 -1.58 15.46 -0.25
CA ILE A 156 -2.97 15.75 -0.58
C ILE A 156 -2.94 16.59 -1.84
N GLN A 157 -3.54 16.06 -2.91
CA GLN A 157 -3.58 16.73 -4.21
C GLN A 157 -5.02 16.91 -4.71
N ARG A 158 -5.24 17.86 -5.61
CA ARG A 158 -6.45 17.93 -6.41
C ARG A 158 -6.54 16.71 -7.33
N ILE A 159 -7.75 16.20 -7.55
CA ILE A 159 -7.95 15.18 -8.58
C ILE A 159 -7.94 15.89 -9.94
N ALA A 160 -7.03 15.49 -10.81
CA ALA A 160 -6.89 15.98 -12.18
C ALA A 160 -7.31 14.92 -13.21
N ALA A 161 -7.34 15.31 -14.48
CA ALA A 161 -7.70 14.40 -15.59
C ALA A 161 -6.69 13.27 -15.76
N GLU A 162 -5.41 13.57 -15.58
CA GLU A 162 -4.33 12.59 -15.60
C GLU A 162 -4.01 12.12 -14.18
N MET A 163 -3.60 10.86 -14.07
CA MET A 163 -3.32 10.23 -12.78
C MET A 163 -2.19 10.94 -12.03
N ASP A 164 -2.51 11.35 -10.81
CA ASP A 164 -1.59 11.95 -9.83
C ASP A 164 -0.84 13.20 -10.32
N THR A 165 -1.46 13.98 -11.23
CA THR A 165 -0.88 15.22 -11.78
C THR A 165 -1.49 16.50 -11.20
N GLY A 166 -2.46 16.38 -10.30
CA GLY A 166 -3.16 17.53 -9.73
C GLY A 166 -2.27 18.38 -8.82
N ASP A 167 -2.68 19.63 -8.62
CA ASP A 167 -1.99 20.58 -7.74
C ASP A 167 -1.96 20.07 -6.30
N ILE A 168 -0.83 20.29 -5.64
CA ILE A 168 -0.59 19.86 -4.26
C ILE A 168 -1.22 20.87 -3.31
N LEU A 169 -2.09 20.39 -2.43
CA LEU A 169 -2.69 21.18 -1.35
C LEU A 169 -1.83 21.14 -0.09
N SER A 170 -1.23 20.01 0.20
CA SER A 170 -0.33 19.83 1.34
C SER A 170 0.52 18.59 1.20
N GLN A 171 1.68 18.56 1.84
CA GLN A 171 2.57 17.39 1.90
C GLN A 171 3.13 17.20 3.30
N ALA A 172 3.34 15.94 3.67
CA ALA A 172 4.01 15.58 4.92
C ALA A 172 5.12 14.58 4.65
N VAL A 173 6.31 14.87 5.15
CA VAL A 173 7.52 14.04 5.00
C VAL A 173 7.48 12.86 5.99
N ILE A 174 7.93 11.69 5.54
CA ILE A 174 8.14 10.47 6.33
C ILE A 174 9.61 10.05 6.15
N PRO A 175 10.47 10.19 7.17
CA PRO A 175 11.82 9.65 7.12
C PRO A 175 11.77 8.12 7.16
N LEU A 176 12.67 7.47 6.40
CA LEU A 176 12.80 6.02 6.33
C LEU A 176 14.12 5.58 6.96
N ASN A 177 14.08 4.51 7.75
CA ASN A 177 15.25 3.93 8.40
C ASN A 177 15.82 2.72 7.63
N GLY A 178 15.21 2.37 6.49
CA GLY A 178 15.63 1.27 5.63
C GLY A 178 15.18 -0.11 6.10
N ARG A 179 14.29 -0.19 7.10
CA ARG A 179 13.72 -1.46 7.62
C ARG A 179 12.22 -1.59 7.38
N GLU A 180 11.59 -0.55 6.87
CA GLU A 180 10.16 -0.56 6.60
C GLU A 180 9.81 -1.66 5.58
N THR A 181 8.73 -2.38 5.87
CA THR A 181 8.02 -3.22 4.90
C THR A 181 6.91 -2.40 4.24
N ALA A 182 6.35 -2.89 3.13
CA ALA A 182 5.19 -2.24 2.54
C ALA A 182 4.02 -2.13 3.53
N ALA A 183 3.83 -3.14 4.40
CA ALA A 183 2.81 -3.09 5.45
C ALA A 183 3.08 -1.95 6.43
N SER A 184 4.26 -1.94 7.08
CA SER A 184 4.56 -0.94 8.12
C SER A 184 4.59 0.49 7.58
N LEU A 185 5.09 0.70 6.35
CA LEU A 185 5.08 2.02 5.72
C LEU A 185 3.66 2.44 5.32
N SER A 186 2.80 1.49 4.92
CA SER A 186 1.38 1.77 4.66
C SER A 186 0.67 2.27 5.92
N ASP A 187 0.93 1.67 7.08
CA ASP A 187 0.32 2.09 8.35
C ASP A 187 0.77 3.52 8.73
N ILE A 188 2.07 3.81 8.60
CA ILE A 188 2.61 5.15 8.85
C ILE A 188 1.98 6.18 7.91
N ALA A 189 1.93 5.87 6.60
CA ALA A 189 1.37 6.75 5.58
C ALA A 189 -0.14 6.96 5.78
N ALA A 190 -0.88 5.93 6.20
CA ALA A 190 -2.30 6.01 6.48
C ALA A 190 -2.62 7.00 7.61
N ILE A 191 -1.89 6.91 8.73
CA ILE A 191 -2.06 7.79 9.89
C ILE A 191 -1.66 9.23 9.54
N LYS A 192 -0.49 9.39 8.90
CA LYS A 192 0.02 10.70 8.50
C LYS A 192 -0.90 11.36 7.47
N GLY A 193 -1.38 10.58 6.48
CA GLY A 193 -2.31 11.04 5.46
C GLY A 193 -3.66 11.45 6.02
N ALA A 194 -4.19 10.71 6.99
CA ALA A 194 -5.44 11.04 7.66
C ALA A 194 -5.34 12.38 8.41
N GLN A 195 -4.25 12.62 9.14
CA GLN A 195 -4.06 13.89 9.83
C GLN A 195 -3.96 15.04 8.83
N LEU A 196 -3.12 14.91 7.82
CA LEU A 196 -2.92 15.92 6.77
C LEU A 196 -4.23 16.23 6.02
N LEU A 197 -5.03 15.20 5.76
CA LEU A 197 -6.33 15.32 5.09
C LEU A 197 -7.30 16.20 5.88
N ILE A 198 -7.39 16.00 7.20
CA ILE A 198 -8.29 16.78 8.05
C ILE A 198 -7.86 18.28 8.07
N ASP A 199 -6.56 18.55 8.13
CA ASP A 199 -6.03 19.92 8.11
C ASP A 199 -6.36 20.61 6.76
N VAL A 200 -6.32 19.87 5.65
CA VAL A 200 -6.73 20.36 4.32
C VAL A 200 -8.24 20.55 4.24
N LEU A 201 -9.04 19.57 4.71
CA LEU A 201 -10.51 19.68 4.67
C LEU A 201 -11.03 20.88 5.48
N ALA A 202 -10.40 21.22 6.60
CA ALA A 202 -10.74 22.40 7.39
C ALA A 202 -10.54 23.73 6.63
N GLN A 203 -9.73 23.75 5.57
CA GLN A 203 -9.54 24.94 4.74
C GLN A 203 -10.69 25.13 3.75
N PHE A 204 -11.40 24.05 3.38
CA PHE A 204 -12.57 24.13 2.49
C PHE A 204 -13.80 24.78 3.14
N GLU A 205 -13.79 24.96 4.46
CA GLU A 205 -14.82 25.71 5.18
C GLU A 205 -14.61 27.23 5.11
N LYS A 206 -13.46 27.67 4.62
CA LYS A 206 -13.05 29.08 4.59
C LYS A 206 -13.07 29.61 3.15
N GLN A 207 -13.17 30.93 3.03
CA GLN A 207 -12.98 31.61 1.76
C GLN A 207 -11.74 32.49 1.82
N PRO A 208 -10.92 32.55 0.78
CA PRO A 208 -11.05 31.80 -0.48
C PRO A 208 -10.77 30.31 -0.28
N LEU A 209 -11.29 29.47 -1.19
CA LEU A 209 -11.00 28.02 -1.16
C LEU A 209 -9.51 27.75 -1.33
N PRO A 210 -8.99 26.65 -0.72
CA PRO A 210 -7.58 26.34 -0.81
C PRO A 210 -7.13 26.16 -2.26
N GLN A 211 -6.15 26.95 -2.66
CA GLN A 211 -5.50 26.82 -3.96
C GLN A 211 -4.32 25.88 -3.84
N GLY A 212 -4.23 24.90 -4.76
CA GLY A 212 -3.09 24.02 -4.84
C GLY A 212 -1.90 24.71 -5.51
N ILE A 213 -0.73 24.16 -5.28
CA ILE A 213 0.51 24.56 -5.93
C ILE A 213 0.82 23.52 -7.01
N PRO A 214 1.07 23.91 -8.26
CA PRO A 214 1.47 22.99 -9.33
C PRO A 214 2.67 22.16 -8.90
N GLN A 215 2.66 20.88 -9.24
CA GLN A 215 3.77 19.97 -8.92
C GLN A 215 5.05 20.46 -9.62
N GLN A 216 6.15 20.54 -8.87
CA GLN A 216 7.45 20.99 -9.36
C GLN A 216 8.49 19.89 -9.28
N GLY A 217 9.47 19.90 -10.19
CA GLY A 217 10.53 18.92 -10.29
C GLY A 217 10.22 17.77 -11.24
N GLU A 218 11.13 16.82 -11.30
CA GLU A 218 11.03 15.65 -12.17
C GLU A 218 10.03 14.63 -11.63
N ALA A 219 9.06 14.27 -12.47
CA ALA A 219 8.07 13.27 -12.11
C ALA A 219 8.61 11.86 -12.34
N SER A 220 8.33 10.96 -11.40
CA SER A 220 8.56 9.53 -11.58
C SER A 220 7.25 8.75 -11.43
N TYR A 221 7.23 7.54 -11.99
CA TYR A 221 6.02 6.73 -12.09
C TYR A 221 6.27 5.34 -11.52
N CYS A 222 5.24 4.78 -10.89
CA CYS A 222 5.23 3.42 -10.40
C CYS A 222 4.00 2.66 -10.93
N THR A 223 4.20 1.39 -11.26
CA THR A 223 3.14 0.50 -11.76
C THR A 223 2.58 -0.37 -10.65
N VAL A 224 1.47 -1.06 -10.93
CA VAL A 224 0.93 -2.08 -10.03
C VAL A 224 1.94 -3.22 -9.91
N LEU A 225 2.19 -3.68 -8.68
CA LEU A 225 2.93 -4.92 -8.46
C LEU A 225 2.14 -6.12 -8.98
N GLU A 226 2.85 -7.05 -9.59
CA GLU A 226 2.32 -8.33 -10.06
C GLU A 226 2.92 -9.48 -9.25
N LYS A 227 2.37 -10.69 -9.37
CA LYS A 227 2.95 -11.87 -8.71
C LYS A 227 4.41 -12.10 -9.07
N LYS A 228 4.78 -11.85 -10.33
CA LYS A 228 6.17 -11.97 -10.80
C LYS A 228 7.13 -10.96 -10.17
N SER A 229 6.62 -9.83 -9.62
CA SER A 229 7.44 -8.85 -8.91
C SER A 229 8.07 -9.42 -7.63
N GLY A 230 7.52 -10.52 -7.11
CA GLY A 230 8.08 -11.24 -5.97
C GLY A 230 9.20 -12.22 -6.33
N LEU A 231 9.39 -12.59 -7.60
CA LEU A 231 10.44 -13.53 -7.99
C LEU A 231 11.82 -12.90 -7.75
N ILE A 232 12.64 -13.57 -6.95
CA ILE A 232 13.99 -13.10 -6.62
C ILE A 232 14.93 -13.46 -7.76
N ASP A 233 15.64 -12.45 -8.27
CA ASP A 233 16.81 -12.62 -9.11
C ASP A 233 18.07 -12.53 -8.26
N TRP A 234 18.68 -13.68 -7.99
CA TRP A 234 19.88 -13.76 -7.16
C TRP A 234 21.14 -13.12 -7.77
N ASN A 235 21.10 -12.74 -9.06
CA ASN A 235 22.16 -11.96 -9.69
C ASN A 235 22.19 -10.51 -9.20
N ARG A 236 21.14 -10.01 -8.58
CA ARG A 236 21.09 -8.69 -7.97
C ARG A 236 21.88 -8.64 -6.68
N SER A 237 22.17 -7.43 -6.21
CA SER A 237 22.88 -7.23 -4.94
C SER A 237 22.01 -7.56 -3.72
N ALA A 238 22.62 -7.93 -2.60
CA ALA A 238 21.92 -8.19 -1.34
C ALA A 238 21.06 -7.00 -0.88
N PRO A 239 21.49 -5.72 -0.98
CA PRO A 239 20.61 -4.59 -0.66
C PRO A 239 19.37 -4.45 -1.54
N GLU A 240 19.45 -4.83 -2.81
CA GLU A 240 18.30 -4.78 -3.71
C GLU A 240 17.31 -5.91 -3.43
N ILE A 241 17.81 -7.11 -3.13
CA ILE A 241 16.97 -8.26 -2.78
C ILE A 241 16.31 -8.04 -1.41
N ASP A 242 17.03 -7.49 -0.43
CA ASP A 242 16.45 -7.10 0.86
C ASP A 242 15.31 -6.09 0.68
N ALA A 243 15.53 -5.05 -0.13
CA ALA A 243 14.50 -4.07 -0.45
C ALA A 243 13.29 -4.73 -1.14
N GLN A 244 13.50 -5.69 -2.06
CA GLN A 244 12.43 -6.44 -2.70
C GLN A 244 11.63 -7.27 -1.69
N ILE A 245 12.30 -7.97 -0.77
CA ILE A 245 11.64 -8.74 0.29
C ILE A 245 10.72 -7.84 1.11
N ARG A 246 11.20 -6.67 1.53
CA ARG A 246 10.44 -5.71 2.32
C ARG A 246 9.29 -5.06 1.51
N ALA A 247 9.54 -4.68 0.27
CA ALA A 247 8.54 -4.07 -0.60
C ALA A 247 7.42 -5.05 -0.99
N CYS A 248 7.73 -6.33 -1.13
CA CYS A 248 6.77 -7.36 -1.48
C CYS A 248 6.02 -7.95 -0.26
N ASN A 249 6.33 -7.54 0.95
CA ASN A 249 5.67 -8.03 2.16
C ASN A 249 4.55 -7.08 2.60
N PRO A 250 3.26 -7.49 2.64
CA PRO A 250 2.77 -8.88 2.65
C PRO A 250 2.39 -9.47 1.28
N TRP A 251 2.40 -8.70 0.23
CA TRP A 251 2.04 -9.16 -1.12
C TRP A 251 2.92 -8.50 -2.19
N PRO A 252 3.38 -9.24 -3.22
CA PRO A 252 3.08 -10.65 -3.52
C PRO A 252 3.90 -11.68 -2.73
N LEU A 253 4.76 -11.27 -1.81
CA LEU A 253 5.86 -11.95 -1.14
C LEU A 253 7.05 -12.17 -2.08
N ALA A 254 8.24 -12.05 -1.52
CA ALA A 254 9.46 -12.43 -2.23
C ALA A 254 9.58 -13.95 -2.31
N GLN A 255 9.85 -14.48 -3.48
CA GLN A 255 9.79 -15.92 -3.78
C GLN A 255 11.04 -16.39 -4.51
N THR A 256 11.45 -17.61 -4.15
CA THR A 256 12.49 -18.37 -4.84
C THR A 256 12.10 -19.84 -4.88
N SER A 257 12.90 -20.69 -5.47
CA SER A 257 12.65 -22.14 -5.52
C SER A 257 13.83 -22.93 -4.98
N HIS A 258 13.54 -24.00 -4.26
CA HIS A 258 14.49 -25.03 -3.81
C HIS A 258 13.96 -26.41 -4.21
N ASN A 259 14.72 -27.14 -5.00
CA ASN A 259 14.33 -28.47 -5.52
C ASN A 259 12.91 -28.49 -6.12
N GLY A 260 12.55 -27.46 -6.91
CA GLY A 260 11.23 -27.34 -7.52
C GLY A 260 10.09 -26.93 -6.58
N GLN A 261 10.36 -26.69 -5.31
CA GLN A 261 9.39 -26.19 -4.34
C GLN A 261 9.55 -24.68 -4.14
N THR A 262 8.47 -23.94 -4.23
CA THR A 262 8.48 -22.50 -3.97
C THR A 262 8.70 -22.21 -2.50
N ILE A 263 9.59 -21.27 -2.22
CA ILE A 263 9.86 -20.70 -0.89
C ILE A 263 9.47 -19.23 -0.91
N ASN A 264 8.69 -18.81 0.06
CA ASN A 264 8.44 -17.41 0.37
C ASN A 264 9.44 -16.93 1.43
N ILE A 265 10.05 -15.77 1.19
CA ILE A 265 10.97 -15.13 2.15
C ILE A 265 10.26 -13.91 2.73
N PHE A 266 10.16 -13.86 4.06
CA PHE A 266 9.47 -12.80 4.80
C PHE A 266 10.41 -11.79 5.40
N GLU A 267 11.59 -12.26 5.88
CA GLU A 267 12.60 -11.42 6.50
C GLU A 267 14.00 -11.85 6.10
N ALA A 268 14.81 -10.86 5.80
CA ALA A 268 16.24 -11.00 5.56
C ALA A 268 16.97 -9.75 6.05
N SER A 269 18.29 -9.84 6.07
CA SER A 269 19.18 -8.71 6.37
C SER A 269 20.48 -8.82 5.59
N LEU A 270 21.18 -7.70 5.47
CA LEU A 270 22.51 -7.69 4.89
C LEU A 270 23.49 -8.33 5.88
N PHE A 271 24.30 -9.25 5.38
CA PHE A 271 25.35 -9.87 6.17
C PHE A 271 26.69 -9.20 5.90
N SER A 272 27.31 -8.67 6.95
CA SER A 272 28.60 -7.95 6.88
C SER A 272 29.81 -8.78 7.35
N GLY A 273 29.58 -10.04 7.76
CA GLY A 273 30.65 -10.96 8.17
C GLY A 273 31.36 -11.63 6.98
N ASN A 274 32.37 -12.42 7.28
CA ASN A 274 33.03 -13.28 6.29
C ASN A 274 32.12 -14.47 5.96
N ALA A 275 32.11 -14.89 4.69
CA ALA A 275 31.46 -16.13 4.30
C ALA A 275 32.03 -17.32 5.14
N PRO A 276 31.19 -18.32 5.49
CA PRO A 276 31.68 -19.51 6.19
C PRO A 276 32.77 -20.18 5.36
N GLU A 277 33.91 -20.57 6.00
CA GLU A 277 35.03 -21.21 5.32
C GLU A 277 34.64 -22.51 4.60
N ASN A 278 33.59 -23.19 5.06
CA ASN A 278 33.07 -24.44 4.49
C ASN A 278 31.92 -24.19 3.47
N GLY A 279 31.57 -22.94 3.20
CA GLY A 279 30.53 -22.54 2.24
C GLY A 279 31.11 -22.45 0.83
N SER A 280 31.35 -23.57 0.19
CA SER A 280 31.61 -23.54 -1.26
C SER A 280 30.37 -23.02 -1.97
N PRO A 281 30.47 -21.98 -2.82
CA PRO A 281 29.37 -21.63 -3.70
C PRO A 281 29.03 -22.87 -4.53
N ALA A 282 27.74 -23.12 -4.73
CA ALA A 282 27.28 -24.21 -5.58
C ALA A 282 27.72 -23.94 -7.03
N VAL A 283 28.97 -24.25 -7.34
CA VAL A 283 29.48 -24.37 -8.70
C VAL A 283 29.07 -25.73 -9.23
N ASP A 284 28.69 -25.81 -10.50
CA ASP A 284 28.46 -27.08 -11.16
C ASP A 284 29.75 -27.94 -11.16
N ALA A 285 29.62 -29.23 -11.47
CA ALA A 285 30.74 -30.16 -11.48
C ALA A 285 31.91 -29.74 -12.41
N ASN A 286 31.70 -28.73 -13.24
CA ASN A 286 32.71 -28.19 -14.18
C ASN A 286 33.33 -26.85 -13.71
N GLY A 287 32.99 -26.37 -12.52
CA GLY A 287 33.53 -25.11 -11.98
C GLY A 287 33.03 -23.85 -12.68
N SER A 288 32.04 -23.96 -13.56
CA SER A 288 31.53 -22.87 -14.41
C SER A 288 30.08 -22.51 -14.07
N GLY A 289 29.70 -22.53 -12.81
CA GLY A 289 28.34 -22.19 -12.38
C GLY A 289 28.20 -20.76 -11.86
N ASN A 290 27.05 -20.15 -12.07
CA ASN A 290 26.67 -18.92 -11.38
C ASN A 290 26.53 -19.24 -9.88
N PRO A 291 27.36 -18.68 -8.95
CA PRO A 291 27.30 -18.98 -7.51
C PRO A 291 26.09 -18.34 -6.83
N TYR A 292 25.37 -17.47 -7.54
CA TYR A 292 24.28 -16.68 -6.96
C TYR A 292 23.05 -17.54 -6.71
N GLY A 293 22.44 -17.35 -5.53
CA GLY A 293 21.44 -18.24 -4.96
C GLY A 293 22.03 -19.41 -4.16
N GLY A 294 23.36 -19.58 -4.14
CA GLY A 294 24.04 -20.61 -3.35
C GLY A 294 23.86 -20.40 -1.84
N VAL A 295 23.36 -21.42 -1.14
CA VAL A 295 23.18 -21.41 0.31
C VAL A 295 24.49 -21.79 0.98
N LEU A 296 25.22 -20.77 1.44
CA LEU A 296 26.60 -20.90 1.94
C LEU A 296 26.71 -21.59 3.31
N GLY A 297 25.66 -21.48 4.13
CA GLY A 297 25.68 -21.95 5.51
C GLY A 297 24.76 -21.13 6.41
N ILE A 298 25.10 -21.07 7.69
CA ILE A 298 24.33 -20.31 8.68
C ILE A 298 25.25 -19.37 9.48
N ASP A 299 24.71 -18.24 9.85
CA ASP A 299 25.18 -17.43 10.97
C ASP A 299 24.19 -17.53 12.14
N LYS A 300 24.70 -17.84 13.35
CA LYS A 300 23.82 -18.10 14.51
C LYS A 300 22.95 -16.91 14.91
N LYS A 301 23.36 -15.67 14.56
CA LYS A 301 22.63 -14.45 14.89
C LYS A 301 21.74 -13.98 13.75
N SER A 302 22.21 -14.10 12.50
CA SER A 302 21.58 -13.47 11.34
C SER A 302 20.72 -14.43 10.53
N GLY A 303 21.02 -15.73 10.50
CA GLY A 303 20.21 -16.72 9.77
C GLY A 303 20.94 -17.50 8.69
N ILE A 304 20.22 -17.91 7.65
CA ILE A 304 20.73 -18.68 6.51
C ILE A 304 21.41 -17.73 5.54
N LEU A 305 22.67 -17.99 5.24
CA LEU A 305 23.48 -17.15 4.37
C LEU A 305 23.36 -17.58 2.91
N VAL A 306 22.99 -16.66 2.05
CA VAL A 306 22.81 -16.90 0.61
C VAL A 306 23.67 -15.93 -0.19
N GLN A 307 24.44 -16.46 -1.16
CA GLN A 307 25.26 -15.67 -2.07
C GLN A 307 24.38 -14.92 -3.07
N THR A 308 24.65 -13.61 -3.22
CA THR A 308 23.97 -12.75 -4.19
C THR A 308 24.97 -12.17 -5.19
N GLY A 309 24.51 -11.50 -6.21
CA GLY A 309 25.37 -10.81 -7.19
C GLY A 309 26.25 -9.70 -6.59
N GLY A 310 25.92 -9.23 -5.39
CA GLY A 310 26.72 -8.24 -4.66
C GLY A 310 26.48 -8.38 -3.15
N GLY A 311 27.34 -9.12 -2.47
CA GLY A 311 27.26 -9.38 -1.03
C GLY A 311 26.50 -10.66 -0.66
N ILE A 312 26.25 -10.82 0.62
CA ILE A 312 25.57 -11.97 1.20
C ILE A 312 24.30 -11.51 1.88
N LEU A 313 23.21 -12.23 1.64
CA LEU A 313 21.94 -12.04 2.32
C LEU A 313 21.76 -13.09 3.41
N ALA A 314 21.34 -12.68 4.60
CA ALA A 314 20.99 -13.56 5.71
C ALA A 314 19.47 -13.65 5.83
N ILE A 315 18.89 -14.82 5.63
CA ILE A 315 17.45 -15.07 5.69
C ILE A 315 17.08 -15.55 7.09
N SER A 316 16.16 -14.82 7.76
CA SER A 316 15.74 -15.12 9.12
C SER A 316 14.35 -15.76 9.23
N LEU A 317 13.42 -15.44 8.30
CA LEU A 317 12.05 -15.92 8.32
C LEU A 317 11.60 -16.33 6.92
N LEU A 318 11.18 -17.59 6.77
CA LEU A 318 10.82 -18.15 5.46
C LEU A 318 9.78 -19.28 5.58
N GLN A 319 9.26 -19.71 4.43
CA GLN A 319 8.16 -20.67 4.35
C GLN A 319 8.26 -21.45 3.04
N TYR A 320 8.19 -22.78 3.07
CA TYR A 320 7.74 -23.50 1.89
C TYR A 320 6.28 -23.15 1.60
N GLN A 321 5.95 -22.86 0.35
CA GLN A 321 4.59 -22.45 -0.05
C GLN A 321 3.52 -23.40 0.52
N ASN A 322 2.46 -22.83 1.10
CA ASN A 322 1.36 -23.54 1.77
C ASN A 322 1.76 -24.30 3.06
N ARG A 323 2.94 -24.03 3.63
CA ARG A 323 3.34 -24.54 4.95
C ARG A 323 3.32 -23.42 5.98
N LYS A 324 3.78 -23.70 7.22
CA LYS A 324 3.90 -22.67 8.26
C LYS A 324 5.09 -21.73 7.96
N ILE A 325 4.93 -20.48 8.32
CA ILE A 325 6.04 -19.51 8.37
C ILE A 325 6.93 -19.91 9.55
N LEU A 326 8.21 -20.06 9.32
CA LEU A 326 9.16 -20.56 10.32
C LEU A 326 10.39 -19.65 10.41
N PRO A 327 10.91 -19.41 11.63
CA PRO A 327 12.26 -18.91 11.78
C PRO A 327 13.25 -19.94 11.21
N TRP A 328 14.38 -19.44 10.72
CA TRP A 328 15.36 -20.25 9.97
C TRP A 328 15.81 -21.53 10.70
N GLN A 329 15.95 -21.51 12.05
CA GLN A 329 16.32 -22.68 12.82
C GLN A 329 15.30 -23.82 12.69
N ALA A 330 14.01 -23.47 12.86
CA ALA A 330 12.91 -24.42 12.75
C ALA A 330 12.74 -24.91 11.30
N PHE A 331 12.97 -24.04 10.32
CA PHE A 331 12.91 -24.39 8.90
C PHE A 331 13.95 -25.44 8.53
N LEU A 332 15.21 -25.28 8.96
CA LEU A 332 16.30 -26.22 8.66
C LEU A 332 16.09 -27.59 9.29
N ASN A 333 15.36 -27.72 10.39
CA ASN A 333 15.02 -29.04 10.95
C ASN A 333 14.23 -29.92 9.98
N GLY A 334 13.46 -29.29 9.09
CA GLY A 334 12.67 -29.98 8.05
C GLY A 334 13.30 -29.97 6.65
N ALA A 335 14.45 -29.31 6.46
CA ALA A 335 15.11 -29.12 5.17
C ALA A 335 16.61 -29.42 5.27
N ARG A 336 16.95 -30.70 5.48
CA ARG A 336 18.32 -31.14 5.76
C ARG A 336 19.30 -30.93 4.60
N ASP A 337 18.82 -30.90 3.38
CA ASP A 337 19.56 -30.69 2.13
C ASP A 337 19.62 -29.20 1.69
N PHE A 338 19.18 -28.29 2.55
CA PHE A 338 19.08 -26.87 2.21
C PHE A 338 20.45 -26.16 2.19
N ILE A 339 21.31 -26.48 3.17
CA ILE A 339 22.68 -25.95 3.22
C ILE A 339 23.51 -26.58 2.08
N GLY A 340 24.22 -25.75 1.32
CA GLY A 340 24.97 -26.18 0.14
C GLY A 340 24.12 -26.33 -1.13
N SER A 341 22.80 -26.15 -1.03
CA SER A 341 21.91 -26.13 -2.20
C SER A 341 21.96 -24.79 -2.93
N ARG A 342 21.22 -24.73 -4.04
CA ARG A 342 21.04 -23.51 -4.84
C ARG A 342 19.57 -23.13 -4.95
N LEU A 343 19.28 -21.87 -4.67
CA LEU A 343 17.97 -21.25 -4.88
C LEU A 343 17.90 -20.69 -6.31
N VAL A 344 16.73 -20.83 -6.96
CA VAL A 344 16.48 -20.39 -8.33
C VAL A 344 15.16 -19.64 -8.45
#